data_040d7849f58ad7804a312670551b5d44
#
_entry.id   040d7849f58ad7804a312670551b5d44
#
_cell.length_a   1.000
_cell.length_b   1.000
_cell.length_c   1.000
_cell.angle_alpha   90.00
_cell.angle_beta   90.00
_cell.angle_gamma   90.00
#
_symmetry.space_group_name_H-M   'P 1'
#
loop_
_entity.id
_entity.type
_entity.pdbx_description
1 polymer ?
#
loop_
_entity_poly.entity_id
_entity_poly.type
_entity_poly.pdbx_seq_one_letter_code
_entity_poly.pdbx_strand_id
1 'polypeptide(L)'
;LIEAGGSGKSLFTQMPGGNGYIFGNPKFDWCFESIPQPSLNNRKILYPRGKGLGGSSLLNGMIYMRGAPGDFNRWRQKGLEGWSYNDVLPYFKRSASSFHREKNEYHSHSGPLKLTPAGNFNSIDKAFIDACVEAGAEINNDFYNGNLNGVGRYDVKVWNGKRQSSAEAYLKFKPSNLTIYKNTSVIKILIEKNKAKGLLLSNGEVYASSEIILSLGAFGSPKCLMLSGIGPEEHLKEKNIELLINLPGVGENFHDHPVMPMNWAFQNNNLSFSKYQRIDRAIIVGLKYILFKQGL
;
A
#
# COMPACT_ATOMS: atom_id res chain seq x y z
N LEU A 1 5.61 0.84 -18.50
CA LEU A 1 4.75 0.62 -17.35
C LEU A 1 3.33 0.32 -17.82
N ILE A 2 2.76 -0.80 -17.37
CA ILE A 2 1.40 -1.22 -17.75
C ILE A 2 0.55 -1.19 -16.48
N GLU A 3 -0.63 -0.59 -16.56
CA GLU A 3 -1.58 -0.43 -15.46
C GLU A 3 -3.00 -0.75 -15.93
N ALA A 4 -3.66 -1.64 -15.21
CA ALA A 4 -5.03 -2.06 -15.55
C ALA A 4 -6.07 -0.96 -15.35
N GLY A 5 -5.85 -0.10 -14.36
CA GLY A 5 -6.73 1.03 -14.11
C GLY A 5 -6.33 2.31 -14.83
N GLY A 6 -7.06 3.37 -14.57
CA GLY A 6 -6.81 4.69 -15.12
C GLY A 6 -5.69 5.46 -14.42
N SER A 7 -5.72 6.78 -14.50
CA SER A 7 -4.73 7.67 -13.86
C SER A 7 -4.71 7.62 -12.35
N GLY A 8 -5.73 7.04 -11.71
CA GLY A 8 -5.89 7.06 -10.27
C GLY A 8 -6.24 8.44 -9.67
N LYS A 9 -6.33 9.49 -10.50
CA LYS A 9 -6.57 10.86 -10.02
C LYS A 9 -8.06 11.14 -9.87
N SER A 10 -8.48 11.46 -8.67
CA SER A 10 -9.80 12.01 -8.35
C SER A 10 -9.70 12.83 -7.06
N LEU A 11 -10.73 13.62 -6.76
CA LEU A 11 -10.81 14.33 -5.47
C LEU A 11 -10.68 13.34 -4.30
N PHE A 12 -11.40 12.21 -4.37
CA PHE A 12 -11.45 11.22 -3.30
C PHE A 12 -10.14 10.44 -3.13
N THR A 13 -9.41 10.16 -4.21
CA THR A 13 -8.09 9.51 -4.10
C THR A 13 -7.00 10.45 -3.60
N GLN A 14 -7.18 11.78 -3.76
CA GLN A 14 -6.25 12.78 -3.25
C GLN A 14 -6.55 13.21 -1.82
N MET A 15 -7.82 13.18 -1.42
CA MET A 15 -8.27 13.56 -0.09
C MET A 15 -7.87 12.46 0.92
N PRO A 16 -7.15 12.80 2.01
CA PRO A 16 -6.77 11.81 3.02
C PRO A 16 -7.93 10.99 3.57
N GLY A 17 -9.06 11.63 3.88
CA GLY A 17 -10.29 10.97 4.36
C GLY A 17 -11.17 10.35 3.25
N GLY A 18 -10.68 10.27 2.01
CA GLY A 18 -11.48 9.82 0.87
C GLY A 18 -11.72 8.30 0.78
N ASN A 19 -11.13 7.50 1.65
CA ASN A 19 -11.18 6.04 1.59
C ASN A 19 -12.61 5.48 1.55
N GLY A 20 -13.54 6.06 2.31
CA GLY A 20 -14.94 5.62 2.34
C GLY A 20 -15.67 5.73 0.99
N TYR A 21 -15.16 6.51 0.05
CA TYR A 21 -15.74 6.69 -1.29
C TYR A 21 -15.06 5.86 -2.37
N ILE A 22 -13.90 5.28 -2.08
CA ILE A 22 -13.10 4.53 -3.05
C ILE A 22 -13.08 3.04 -2.76
N PHE A 23 -13.26 2.60 -1.52
CA PHE A 23 -13.42 1.18 -1.19
C PHE A 23 -14.68 0.62 -1.84
N GLY A 24 -14.56 -0.53 -2.51
CA GLY A 24 -15.64 -1.17 -3.24
C GLY A 24 -16.06 -0.45 -4.53
N ASN A 25 -15.37 0.63 -4.93
CA ASN A 25 -15.62 1.29 -6.20
C ASN A 25 -14.74 0.67 -7.29
N PRO A 26 -15.30 -0.07 -8.28
CA PRO A 26 -14.53 -0.82 -9.27
C PRO A 26 -13.66 0.04 -10.18
N LYS A 27 -13.85 1.36 -10.16
CA LYS A 27 -12.98 2.31 -10.85
C LYS A 27 -11.60 2.44 -10.20
N PHE A 28 -11.53 2.27 -8.85
CA PHE A 28 -10.32 2.49 -8.06
C PHE A 28 -9.92 1.29 -7.21
N ASP A 29 -10.78 0.29 -7.12
CA ASP A 29 -10.61 -0.91 -6.30
C ASP A 29 -10.85 -2.15 -7.16
N TRP A 30 -10.02 -3.18 -7.00
CA TRP A 30 -10.24 -4.48 -7.62
C TRP A 30 -11.40 -5.24 -7.00
N CYS A 31 -11.86 -4.83 -5.82
CA CYS A 31 -12.96 -5.45 -5.08
C CYS A 31 -12.77 -6.95 -4.87
N PHE A 32 -11.56 -7.39 -4.55
CA PHE A 32 -11.31 -8.80 -4.29
C PHE A 32 -12.03 -9.28 -3.04
N GLU A 33 -12.51 -10.52 -3.10
CA GLU A 33 -13.17 -11.19 -2.00
C GLU A 33 -12.62 -12.62 -1.86
N SER A 34 -12.44 -13.10 -0.63
CA SER A 34 -12.07 -14.49 -0.41
C SER A 34 -13.23 -15.44 -0.74
N ILE A 35 -12.92 -16.69 -0.99
CA ILE A 35 -13.91 -17.76 -0.87
C ILE A 35 -14.41 -17.82 0.57
N PRO A 36 -15.58 -18.45 0.84
CA PRO A 36 -16.04 -18.68 2.21
C PRO A 36 -14.96 -19.33 3.07
N GLN A 37 -14.72 -18.78 4.27
CA GLN A 37 -13.71 -19.26 5.20
C GLN A 37 -14.38 -20.12 6.29
N PRO A 38 -14.23 -21.45 6.29
CA PRO A 38 -14.93 -22.31 7.25
C PRO A 38 -14.61 -21.97 8.71
N SER A 39 -13.36 -21.65 9.01
CA SER A 39 -12.90 -21.25 10.36
C SER A 39 -13.48 -19.89 10.82
N LEU A 40 -14.11 -19.13 9.94
CA LEU A 40 -14.72 -17.84 10.22
C LEU A 40 -16.24 -17.85 9.96
N ASN A 41 -16.92 -18.95 10.27
CA ASN A 41 -18.35 -19.13 10.02
C ASN A 41 -18.74 -18.92 8.54
N ASN A 42 -17.94 -19.40 7.63
CA ASN A 42 -18.08 -19.24 6.19
C ASN A 42 -18.15 -17.77 5.72
N ARG A 43 -17.65 -16.84 6.52
CA ARG A 43 -17.57 -15.44 6.14
C ARG A 43 -16.58 -15.27 5.01
N LYS A 44 -16.94 -14.45 4.05
CA LYS A 44 -16.03 -13.94 3.01
C LYS A 44 -15.37 -12.66 3.48
N ILE A 45 -14.10 -12.50 3.16
CA ILE A 45 -13.29 -11.35 3.56
C ILE A 45 -13.05 -10.49 2.34
N LEU A 46 -13.38 -9.21 2.44
CA LEU A 46 -13.06 -8.23 1.41
C LEU A 46 -11.59 -7.82 1.50
N TYR A 47 -10.93 -7.79 0.35
CA TYR A 47 -9.54 -7.37 0.21
C TYR A 47 -9.44 -6.17 -0.76
N PRO A 48 -9.70 -4.94 -0.30
CA PRO A 48 -9.52 -3.76 -1.14
C PRO A 48 -8.09 -3.68 -1.67
N ARG A 49 -7.94 -3.57 -2.99
CA ARG A 49 -6.63 -3.38 -3.66
C ARG A 49 -6.79 -2.35 -4.75
N GLY A 50 -5.92 -1.34 -4.74
CA GLY A 50 -6.02 -0.21 -5.63
C GLY A 50 -5.83 -0.59 -7.10
N LYS A 51 -6.69 -0.02 -7.95
CA LYS A 51 -6.71 -0.13 -9.40
C LYS A 51 -6.51 1.24 -10.02
N GLY A 52 -5.34 1.46 -10.60
CA GLY A 52 -4.93 2.74 -11.17
C GLY A 52 -3.45 3.03 -10.92
N LEU A 53 -2.91 4.04 -11.59
CA LEU A 53 -1.53 4.47 -11.37
C LEU A 53 -1.31 4.82 -9.90
N GLY A 54 -0.39 4.08 -9.26
CA GLY A 54 -0.14 4.15 -7.83
C GLY A 54 -0.67 2.95 -7.03
N GLY A 55 -1.49 2.07 -7.65
CA GLY A 55 -1.99 0.85 -7.01
C GLY A 55 -2.63 1.11 -5.65
N SER A 56 -2.39 0.25 -4.66
CA SER A 56 -3.00 0.35 -3.33
C SER A 56 -2.57 1.59 -2.53
N SER A 57 -1.58 2.36 -2.98
CA SER A 57 -1.29 3.67 -2.39
C SER A 57 -2.40 4.71 -2.61
N LEU A 58 -3.32 4.46 -3.55
CA LEU A 58 -4.50 5.29 -3.80
C LEU A 58 -5.54 5.19 -2.68
N LEU A 59 -5.61 4.04 -2.00
CA LEU A 59 -6.69 3.74 -1.04
C LEU A 59 -6.22 3.30 0.36
N ASN A 60 -4.93 3.11 0.59
CA ASN A 60 -4.41 2.71 1.91
C ASN A 60 -4.55 3.83 2.97
N GLY A 61 -4.33 3.49 4.25
CA GLY A 61 -4.37 4.42 5.37
C GLY A 61 -3.22 5.45 5.44
N MET A 62 -2.35 5.52 4.42
CA MET A 62 -1.23 6.45 4.29
C MET A 62 -0.12 6.33 5.35
N ILE A 63 -0.26 5.46 6.32
CA ILE A 63 0.78 5.24 7.34
C ILE A 63 2.09 4.86 6.64
N TYR A 64 3.18 5.52 7.04
CA TYR A 64 4.51 5.16 6.58
C TYR A 64 5.20 4.31 7.64
N MET A 65 5.59 3.10 7.28
CA MET A 65 6.37 2.19 8.11
C MET A 65 7.40 1.47 7.24
N ARG A 66 8.56 1.17 7.81
CA ARG A 66 9.65 0.50 7.09
C ARG A 66 9.74 -1.00 7.36
N GLY A 67 9.04 -1.49 8.36
CA GLY A 67 9.23 -2.83 8.89
C GLY A 67 10.39 -2.89 9.90
N ALA A 68 10.43 -3.96 10.69
CA ALA A 68 11.46 -4.14 11.70
C ALA A 68 12.80 -4.59 11.10
N PRO A 69 13.95 -4.16 11.65
CA PRO A 69 15.24 -4.68 11.23
C PRO A 69 15.33 -6.20 11.25
N GLY A 70 14.71 -6.85 12.24
CA GLY A 70 14.67 -8.29 12.37
C GLY A 70 13.99 -9.00 11.20
N ASP A 71 13.01 -8.38 10.53
CA ASP A 71 12.33 -8.98 9.37
C ASP A 71 13.30 -9.11 8.18
N PHE A 72 14.01 -8.02 7.87
CA PHE A 72 15.01 -8.00 6.80
C PHE A 72 16.20 -8.91 7.11
N ASN A 73 16.68 -8.90 8.35
CA ASN A 73 17.77 -9.77 8.76
C ASN A 73 17.39 -11.25 8.68
N ARG A 74 16.12 -11.62 8.98
CA ARG A 74 15.62 -12.99 8.75
C ARG A 74 15.60 -13.35 7.25
N TRP A 75 15.27 -12.41 6.37
CA TRP A 75 15.37 -12.64 4.93
C TRP A 75 16.80 -12.93 4.51
N ARG A 76 17.75 -12.14 5.00
CA ARG A 76 19.18 -12.37 4.76
C ARG A 76 19.64 -13.76 5.26
N GLN A 77 19.21 -14.15 6.47
CA GLN A 77 19.52 -15.47 7.05
C GLN A 77 18.94 -16.63 6.23
N LYS A 78 17.83 -16.42 5.53
CA LYS A 78 17.24 -17.40 4.60
C LYS A 78 17.92 -17.44 3.23
N GLY A 79 19.07 -16.78 3.06
CA GLY A 79 19.86 -16.80 1.84
C GLY A 79 19.58 -15.66 0.86
N LEU A 80 18.74 -14.68 1.22
CA LEU A 80 18.48 -13.53 0.37
C LEU A 80 19.57 -12.46 0.59
N GLU A 81 20.66 -12.58 -0.14
CA GLU A 81 21.77 -11.63 -0.10
C GLU A 81 21.33 -10.24 -0.58
N GLY A 82 21.82 -9.18 0.08
CA GLY A 82 21.45 -7.81 -0.21
C GLY A 82 20.10 -7.37 0.41
N TRP A 83 19.49 -8.20 1.29
CA TRP A 83 18.22 -7.93 1.94
C TRP A 83 18.31 -7.75 3.47
N SER A 84 19.52 -7.61 4.04
CA SER A 84 19.61 -7.21 5.45
C SER A 84 19.07 -5.79 5.66
N TYR A 85 18.75 -5.43 6.90
CA TYR A 85 18.29 -4.07 7.19
C TYR A 85 19.28 -2.99 6.73
N ASN A 86 20.57 -3.24 6.91
CA ASN A 86 21.62 -2.31 6.47
C ASN A 86 21.67 -2.18 4.95
N ASP A 87 21.40 -3.27 4.22
CA ASP A 87 21.37 -3.25 2.75
C ASP A 87 20.18 -2.46 2.22
N VAL A 88 19.01 -2.54 2.86
CA VAL A 88 17.76 -1.89 2.40
C VAL A 88 17.60 -0.46 2.92
N LEU A 89 18.23 -0.08 4.01
CA LEU A 89 18.12 1.26 4.61
C LEU A 89 18.48 2.41 3.65
N PRO A 90 19.52 2.33 2.83
CA PRO A 90 19.82 3.35 1.81
C PRO A 90 18.66 3.56 0.82
N TYR A 91 17.92 2.50 0.47
CA TYR A 91 16.78 2.58 -0.42
C TYR A 91 15.57 3.23 0.25
N PHE A 92 15.32 2.97 1.53
CA PHE A 92 14.31 3.71 2.28
C PHE A 92 14.61 5.21 2.31
N LYS A 93 15.85 5.60 2.54
CA LYS A 93 16.29 7.00 2.52
C LYS A 93 16.16 7.63 1.13
N ARG A 94 16.47 6.87 0.07
CA ARG A 94 16.33 7.33 -1.31
C ARG A 94 14.87 7.48 -1.72
N SER A 95 13.97 6.66 -1.19
CA SER A 95 12.55 6.63 -1.57
C SER A 95 11.72 7.73 -0.92
N ALA A 96 12.04 8.16 0.31
CA ALA A 96 11.22 9.08 1.08
C ALA A 96 12.01 10.23 1.70
N SER A 97 11.33 11.32 2.00
CA SER A 97 11.89 12.47 2.71
C SER A 97 10.99 12.91 3.87
N SER A 98 11.63 13.14 5.03
CA SER A 98 11.01 13.58 6.29
C SER A 98 11.59 14.92 6.70
N PHE A 99 11.10 16.02 6.11
CA PHE A 99 11.64 17.37 6.34
C PHE A 99 11.47 17.88 7.77
N HIS A 100 10.56 17.29 8.53
CA HIS A 100 10.29 17.61 9.94
C HIS A 100 11.24 16.89 10.91
N ARG A 101 12.13 16.02 10.41
CA ARG A 101 13.15 15.32 11.17
C ARG A 101 14.54 15.76 10.76
N GLU A 102 15.50 15.70 11.66
CA GLU A 102 16.89 15.94 11.31
C GLU A 102 17.42 14.88 10.35
N LYS A 103 18.25 15.30 9.41
CA LYS A 103 18.95 14.38 8.51
C LYS A 103 20.01 13.61 9.27
N ASN A 104 19.94 12.28 9.24
CA ASN A 104 20.86 11.40 9.92
C ASN A 104 21.04 10.06 9.18
N GLU A 105 21.52 9.04 9.86
CA GLU A 105 21.67 7.71 9.28
C GLU A 105 20.33 7.06 8.86
N TYR A 106 19.20 7.44 9.50
CA TYR A 106 17.87 6.90 9.19
C TYR A 106 17.02 7.81 8.30
N HIS A 107 17.25 9.13 8.33
CA HIS A 107 16.41 10.13 7.69
C HIS A 107 17.08 10.82 6.52
N SER A 108 16.28 11.14 5.51
CA SER A 108 16.69 11.86 4.30
C SER A 108 15.71 12.98 3.97
N HIS A 109 16.20 14.01 3.28
CA HIS A 109 15.39 15.12 2.75
C HIS A 109 15.29 15.08 1.21
N SER A 110 15.84 14.06 0.56
CA SER A 110 15.96 14.02 -0.92
C SER A 110 14.99 13.07 -1.62
N GLY A 111 14.31 12.17 -0.88
CA GLY A 111 13.38 11.21 -1.49
C GLY A 111 12.14 11.88 -2.08
N PRO A 112 11.57 11.33 -3.15
CA PRO A 112 10.40 11.91 -3.82
C PRO A 112 9.10 11.80 -2.99
N LEU A 113 8.96 10.75 -2.17
CA LEU A 113 7.79 10.57 -1.29
C LEU A 113 7.92 11.48 -0.07
N LYS A 114 7.04 12.48 0.03
CA LYS A 114 7.05 13.43 1.15
C LYS A 114 6.26 12.89 2.33
N LEU A 115 6.84 12.97 3.52
CA LEU A 115 6.24 12.51 4.76
C LEU A 115 5.96 13.70 5.69
N THR A 116 4.86 13.59 6.45
CA THR A 116 4.53 14.53 7.53
C THR A 116 4.07 13.75 8.76
N PRO A 117 4.15 14.31 9.97
CA PRO A 117 3.54 13.69 11.15
C PRO A 117 2.04 13.47 10.93
N ALA A 118 1.50 12.37 11.47
CA ALA A 118 0.09 12.04 11.34
C ALA A 118 -0.82 13.11 11.94
N GLY A 119 -1.75 13.63 11.16
CA GLY A 119 -2.92 14.42 11.55
C GLY A 119 -2.68 15.62 12.48
N ASN A 120 -3.78 16.24 12.89
CA ASN A 120 -3.77 17.21 13.95
C ASN A 120 -3.76 16.49 15.31
N PHE A 121 -2.69 16.64 16.05
CA PHE A 121 -2.56 16.06 17.39
C PHE A 121 -3.52 16.77 18.34
N ASN A 122 -4.53 16.08 18.80
CA ASN A 122 -5.59 16.63 19.63
C ASN A 122 -5.52 16.09 21.08
N SER A 123 -6.45 16.54 21.93
CA SER A 123 -6.47 16.15 23.35
C SER A 123 -6.70 14.65 23.57
N ILE A 124 -7.42 13.98 22.67
CA ILE A 124 -7.65 12.52 22.75
C ILE A 124 -6.36 11.76 22.42
N ASP A 125 -5.66 12.19 21.37
CA ASP A 125 -4.38 11.58 20.98
C ASP A 125 -3.37 11.71 22.13
N LYS A 126 -3.32 12.88 22.76
CA LYS A 126 -2.48 13.11 23.93
C LYS A 126 -2.89 12.21 25.11
N ALA A 127 -4.17 12.16 25.45
CA ALA A 127 -4.66 11.34 26.55
C ALA A 127 -4.39 9.84 26.31
N PHE A 128 -4.48 9.37 25.06
CA PHE A 128 -4.12 8.00 24.72
C PHE A 128 -2.62 7.72 24.96
N ILE A 129 -1.74 8.62 24.53
CA ILE A 129 -0.30 8.47 24.76
C ILE A 129 0.01 8.51 26.26
N ASP A 130 -0.56 9.45 26.99
CA ASP A 130 -0.36 9.58 28.44
C ASP A 130 -0.80 8.29 29.17
N ALA A 131 -1.97 7.75 28.82
CA ALA A 131 -2.47 6.48 29.39
C ALA A 131 -1.57 5.28 29.05
N CYS A 132 -1.01 5.22 27.84
CA CYS A 132 -0.05 4.19 27.49
C CYS A 132 1.25 4.29 28.32
N VAL A 133 1.72 5.51 28.57
CA VAL A 133 2.89 5.76 29.44
C VAL A 133 2.60 5.36 30.88
N GLU A 134 1.43 5.72 31.42
CA GLU A 134 0.98 5.27 32.74
C GLU A 134 0.91 3.74 32.84
N ALA A 135 0.58 3.06 31.74
CA ALA A 135 0.57 1.60 31.64
C ALA A 135 1.97 0.99 31.42
N GLY A 136 3.04 1.79 31.42
CA GLY A 136 4.43 1.34 31.31
C GLY A 136 5.01 1.34 29.89
N ALA A 137 4.33 1.91 28.90
CA ALA A 137 4.90 2.05 27.57
C ALA A 137 5.91 3.22 27.53
N GLU A 138 7.02 3.04 26.82
CA GLU A 138 7.98 4.12 26.54
C GLU A 138 7.47 5.05 25.43
N ILE A 139 7.79 6.34 25.52
CA ILE A 139 7.53 7.28 24.44
C ILE A 139 8.52 7.01 23.30
N ASN A 140 8.01 6.78 22.11
CA ASN A 140 8.81 6.66 20.91
C ASN A 140 8.45 7.77 19.91
N ASN A 141 9.37 8.73 19.76
CA ASN A 141 9.21 9.84 18.84
C ASN A 141 9.70 9.52 17.41
N ASP A 142 10.32 8.35 17.20
CA ASP A 142 10.89 7.98 15.92
C ASP A 142 10.86 6.46 15.69
N PHE A 143 9.81 5.98 15.04
CA PHE A 143 9.65 4.57 14.66
C PHE A 143 10.50 4.14 13.44
N TYR A 144 11.39 4.99 12.94
CA TYR A 144 12.16 4.74 11.71
C TYR A 144 13.65 4.54 11.96
N ASN A 145 14.08 4.65 13.21
CA ASN A 145 15.48 4.47 13.65
C ASN A 145 15.84 3.00 13.97
N GLY A 146 14.99 2.05 13.59
CA GLY A 146 15.16 0.63 13.89
C GLY A 146 14.48 0.16 15.17
N ASN A 147 14.00 1.06 16.04
CA ASN A 147 13.20 0.73 17.22
C ASN A 147 11.71 0.99 16.94
N LEU A 148 10.91 -0.08 16.95
CA LEU A 148 9.45 -0.02 16.76
C LEU A 148 8.66 -0.09 18.07
N ASN A 149 9.32 -0.26 19.21
CA ASN A 149 8.66 -0.35 20.51
C ASN A 149 8.23 1.02 21.03
N GLY A 150 7.17 1.03 21.83
CA GLY A 150 6.67 2.23 22.49
C GLY A 150 5.41 2.82 21.87
N VAL A 151 5.04 4.00 22.34
CA VAL A 151 3.86 4.77 21.90
C VAL A 151 4.28 6.14 21.39
N GLY A 152 3.67 6.60 20.31
CA GLY A 152 4.00 7.90 19.72
C GLY A 152 3.28 8.16 18.40
N ARG A 153 3.65 9.27 17.77
CA ARG A 153 3.09 9.65 16.45
C ARG A 153 3.93 9.05 15.33
N TYR A 154 3.26 8.41 14.38
CA TYR A 154 3.89 7.95 13.14
C TYR A 154 3.80 9.02 12.04
N ASP A 155 4.56 8.83 10.99
CA ASP A 155 4.50 9.67 9.80
C ASP A 155 3.49 9.11 8.79
N VAL A 156 2.92 10.01 8.01
CA VAL A 156 1.98 9.66 6.93
C VAL A 156 2.43 10.19 5.59
N LYS A 157 2.02 9.51 4.54
CA LYS A 157 2.22 9.90 3.14
C LYS A 157 1.19 10.95 2.73
N VAL A 158 1.26 12.11 3.39
CA VAL A 158 0.44 13.29 3.10
C VAL A 158 1.38 14.47 2.86
N TRP A 159 1.09 15.31 1.89
CA TRP A 159 1.83 16.53 1.62
C TRP A 159 0.90 17.62 1.11
N ASN A 160 0.98 18.79 1.70
CA ASN A 160 0.08 19.91 1.40
C ASN A 160 -1.40 19.49 1.42
N GLY A 161 -1.79 18.75 2.46
CA GLY A 161 -3.16 18.24 2.67
C GLY A 161 -3.61 17.18 1.68
N LYS A 162 -2.73 16.64 0.83
CA LYS A 162 -3.07 15.63 -0.16
C LYS A 162 -2.35 14.32 0.11
N ARG A 163 -3.04 13.20 -0.14
CA ARG A 163 -2.44 11.87 -0.22
C ARG A 163 -1.30 11.86 -1.23
N GLN A 164 -0.16 11.35 -0.84
CA GLN A 164 0.96 11.04 -1.71
C GLN A 164 0.86 9.57 -2.15
N SER A 165 0.25 9.32 -3.30
CA SER A 165 0.33 8.00 -3.92
C SER A 165 1.73 7.76 -4.52
N SER A 166 2.06 6.49 -4.79
CA SER A 166 3.30 6.16 -5.49
C SER A 166 3.41 6.85 -6.84
N ALA A 167 2.28 7.03 -7.56
CA ALA A 167 2.28 7.77 -8.82
C ALA A 167 2.58 9.26 -8.62
N GLU A 168 2.00 9.90 -7.59
CA GLU A 168 2.28 11.31 -7.28
C GLU A 168 3.74 11.51 -6.85
N ALA A 169 4.32 10.56 -6.14
CA ALA A 169 5.71 10.65 -5.68
C ALA A 169 6.71 10.37 -6.81
N TYR A 170 6.53 9.27 -7.56
CA TYR A 170 7.58 8.73 -8.44
C TYR A 170 7.34 9.00 -9.93
N LEU A 171 6.10 9.28 -10.35
CA LEU A 171 5.79 9.57 -11.75
C LEU A 171 5.62 11.06 -12.05
N LYS A 172 5.74 11.93 -11.04
CA LYS A 172 5.63 13.39 -11.22
C LYS A 172 6.67 13.90 -12.22
N PHE A 173 7.88 13.38 -12.14
CA PHE A 173 9.00 13.70 -13.02
C PHE A 173 9.36 12.48 -13.87
N LYS A 174 8.37 12.02 -14.63
CA LYS A 174 8.53 10.86 -15.49
C LYS A 174 9.67 11.11 -16.50
N PRO A 175 10.65 10.17 -16.61
CA PRO A 175 11.69 10.30 -17.62
C PRO A 175 11.11 10.14 -19.03
N SER A 176 11.78 10.76 -20.02
CA SER A 176 11.30 10.80 -21.41
C SER A 176 11.18 9.41 -22.04
N ASN A 177 11.99 8.46 -21.61
CA ASN A 177 11.98 7.07 -22.08
C ASN A 177 10.96 6.17 -21.38
N LEU A 178 10.09 6.70 -20.49
CA LEU A 178 9.04 5.92 -19.84
C LEU A 178 7.72 6.03 -20.61
N THR A 179 7.27 4.92 -21.17
CA THR A 179 5.92 4.78 -21.74
C THR A 179 4.97 4.17 -20.71
N ILE A 180 3.75 4.71 -20.59
CA ILE A 180 2.73 4.25 -19.65
C ILE A 180 1.46 3.88 -20.41
N TYR A 181 1.08 2.60 -20.36
CA TYR A 181 -0.19 2.08 -20.86
C TYR A 181 -1.16 2.01 -19.67
N LYS A 182 -2.26 2.74 -19.76
CA LYS A 182 -3.35 2.75 -18.76
C LYS A 182 -4.57 2.03 -19.32
N ASN A 183 -5.46 1.59 -18.42
CA ASN A 183 -6.66 0.83 -18.78
C ASN A 183 -6.31 -0.42 -19.63
N THR A 184 -5.14 -0.99 -19.35
CA THR A 184 -4.59 -2.13 -20.09
C THR A 184 -4.19 -3.20 -19.08
N SER A 185 -4.89 -4.33 -19.12
CA SER A 185 -4.61 -5.45 -18.21
C SER A 185 -3.58 -6.39 -18.83
N VAL A 186 -2.66 -6.88 -18.02
CA VAL A 186 -1.80 -8.00 -18.38
C VAL A 186 -2.60 -9.28 -18.20
N ILE A 187 -2.69 -10.09 -19.24
CA ILE A 187 -3.38 -11.39 -19.23
C ILE A 187 -2.40 -12.47 -18.83
N LYS A 188 -1.27 -12.57 -19.52
CA LYS A 188 -0.21 -13.54 -19.23
C LYS A 188 1.15 -13.09 -19.79
N ILE A 189 2.21 -13.73 -19.31
CA ILE A 189 3.55 -13.63 -19.86
C ILE A 189 3.71 -14.63 -21.00
N LEU A 190 4.31 -14.20 -22.10
CA LEU A 190 4.68 -15.05 -23.21
C LEU A 190 6.06 -15.62 -22.93
N ILE A 191 6.16 -16.95 -22.89
CA ILE A 191 7.38 -17.68 -22.56
C ILE A 191 7.75 -18.59 -23.72
N GLU A 192 8.97 -18.47 -24.19
CA GLU A 192 9.55 -19.32 -25.23
C GLU A 192 10.92 -19.82 -24.78
N LYS A 193 11.16 -21.12 -24.90
CA LYS A 193 12.44 -21.75 -24.52
C LYS A 193 12.90 -21.33 -23.12
N ASN A 194 11.97 -21.34 -22.16
CA ASN A 194 12.20 -20.95 -20.74
C ASN A 194 12.62 -19.49 -20.54
N LYS A 195 12.35 -18.61 -21.49
CA LYS A 195 12.61 -17.16 -21.37
C LYS A 195 11.34 -16.36 -21.58
N ALA A 196 11.12 -15.39 -20.71
CA ALA A 196 10.05 -14.41 -20.91
C ALA A 196 10.39 -13.55 -22.14
N LYS A 197 9.46 -13.49 -23.11
CA LYS A 197 9.62 -12.80 -24.39
C LYS A 197 8.74 -11.56 -24.50
N GLY A 198 7.61 -11.59 -23.82
CA GLY A 198 6.65 -10.50 -23.92
C GLY A 198 5.46 -10.73 -23.02
N LEU A 199 4.43 -9.93 -23.25
CA LEU A 199 3.18 -9.93 -22.50
C LEU A 199 2.00 -10.00 -23.45
N LEU A 200 1.00 -10.82 -23.11
CA LEU A 200 -0.32 -10.74 -23.72
C LEU A 200 -1.15 -9.74 -22.90
N LEU A 201 -1.61 -8.70 -23.54
CA LEU A 201 -2.41 -7.63 -22.95
C LEU A 201 -3.86 -7.71 -23.41
N SER A 202 -4.74 -7.03 -22.71
CA SER A 202 -6.17 -6.94 -23.06
C SER A 202 -6.43 -6.25 -24.42
N ASN A 203 -5.47 -5.54 -24.96
CA ASN A 203 -5.52 -4.81 -26.23
C ASN A 203 -4.50 -5.30 -27.27
N GLY A 204 -3.88 -6.45 -27.04
CA GLY A 204 -2.89 -7.02 -27.95
C GLY A 204 -1.62 -7.51 -27.25
N GLU A 205 -0.58 -7.76 -28.05
CA GLU A 205 0.72 -8.24 -27.56
C GLU A 205 1.75 -7.10 -27.49
N VAL A 206 2.49 -7.07 -26.41
CA VAL A 206 3.63 -6.14 -26.24
C VAL A 206 4.84 -6.96 -25.84
N TYR A 207 5.93 -6.83 -26.59
CA TYR A 207 7.18 -7.55 -26.32
C TYR A 207 8.14 -6.69 -25.50
N ALA A 208 8.66 -7.27 -24.41
CA ALA A 208 9.72 -6.64 -23.62
C ALA A 208 11.08 -6.85 -24.31
N SER A 209 11.96 -5.86 -24.24
CA SER A 209 13.26 -5.93 -24.90
C SER A 209 14.31 -6.71 -24.09
N SER A 210 14.25 -6.68 -22.76
CA SER A 210 15.27 -7.28 -21.89
C SER A 210 14.70 -7.97 -20.63
N GLU A 211 13.75 -7.37 -19.94
CA GLU A 211 13.29 -7.83 -18.64
C GLU A 211 11.79 -7.53 -18.43
N ILE A 212 11.10 -8.41 -17.71
CA ILE A 212 9.73 -8.21 -17.27
C ILE A 212 9.70 -8.17 -15.74
N ILE A 213 9.28 -7.03 -15.18
CA ILE A 213 9.16 -6.83 -13.74
C ILE A 213 7.70 -6.95 -13.34
N LEU A 214 7.36 -7.95 -12.52
CA LEU A 214 6.03 -8.15 -11.98
C LEU A 214 5.84 -7.34 -10.70
N SER A 215 4.92 -6.39 -10.76
CA SER A 215 4.52 -5.57 -9.60
C SER A 215 3.00 -5.46 -9.47
N LEU A 216 2.28 -6.57 -9.76
CA LEU A 216 0.81 -6.61 -9.78
C LEU A 216 0.20 -6.80 -8.38
N GLY A 217 1.00 -6.79 -7.33
CA GLY A 217 0.57 -7.00 -5.95
C GLY A 217 0.43 -8.48 -5.58
N ALA A 218 0.06 -8.72 -4.30
CA ALA A 218 0.04 -10.07 -3.71
C ALA A 218 -0.93 -11.05 -4.40
N PHE A 219 -2.00 -10.55 -5.01
CA PHE A 219 -2.93 -11.39 -5.79
C PHE A 219 -2.59 -11.42 -7.28
N GLY A 220 -2.22 -10.27 -7.84
CA GLY A 220 -2.03 -10.14 -9.28
C GLY A 220 -0.79 -10.86 -9.80
N SER A 221 0.33 -10.78 -9.08
CA SER A 221 1.59 -11.41 -9.52
C SER A 221 1.51 -12.93 -9.57
N PRO A 222 1.06 -13.65 -8.51
CA PRO A 222 0.91 -15.10 -8.60
C PRO A 222 -0.16 -15.51 -9.62
N LYS A 223 -1.28 -14.79 -9.73
CA LYS A 223 -2.27 -15.04 -10.75
C LYS A 223 -1.69 -14.94 -12.18
N CYS A 224 -0.90 -13.90 -12.44
CA CYS A 224 -0.26 -13.72 -13.74
C CYS A 224 0.71 -14.86 -14.06
N LEU A 225 1.51 -15.31 -13.08
CA LEU A 225 2.40 -16.46 -13.23
C LEU A 225 1.60 -17.73 -13.53
N MET A 226 0.55 -18.03 -12.77
CA MET A 226 -0.30 -19.21 -13.00
C MET A 226 -0.94 -19.19 -14.37
N LEU A 227 -1.51 -18.05 -14.80
CA LEU A 227 -2.08 -17.90 -16.14
C LEU A 227 -1.04 -18.04 -17.27
N SER A 228 0.24 -17.91 -16.93
CA SER A 228 1.39 -18.10 -17.83
C SER A 228 1.97 -19.52 -17.78
N GLY A 229 1.32 -20.46 -17.08
CA GLY A 229 1.78 -21.83 -16.94
C GLY A 229 2.87 -22.04 -15.87
N ILE A 230 3.08 -21.08 -14.97
CA ILE A 230 4.06 -21.14 -13.88
C ILE A 230 3.33 -21.22 -12.55
N GLY A 231 3.38 -22.36 -11.86
CA GLY A 231 2.69 -22.54 -10.59
C GLY A 231 2.59 -23.99 -10.15
N PRO A 232 1.75 -24.28 -9.12
CA PRO A 232 1.52 -25.65 -8.66
C PRO A 232 0.85 -26.49 -9.76
N GLU A 233 1.48 -27.59 -10.12
CA GLU A 233 1.05 -28.48 -11.24
C GLU A 233 -0.41 -28.91 -11.12
N GLU A 234 -0.79 -29.46 -9.97
CA GLU A 234 -2.16 -29.98 -9.76
C GLU A 234 -3.19 -28.86 -9.90
N HIS A 235 -2.93 -27.69 -9.31
CA HIS A 235 -3.83 -26.55 -9.42
C HIS A 235 -3.97 -26.04 -10.86
N LEU A 236 -2.87 -25.94 -11.62
CA LEU A 236 -2.93 -25.53 -13.01
C LEU A 236 -3.70 -26.54 -13.86
N LYS A 237 -3.50 -27.84 -13.62
CA LYS A 237 -4.23 -28.92 -14.28
C LYS A 237 -5.73 -28.88 -13.99
N GLU A 238 -6.14 -28.66 -12.73
CA GLU A 238 -7.55 -28.46 -12.35
C GLU A 238 -8.20 -27.27 -13.10
N LYS A 239 -7.42 -26.23 -13.43
CA LYS A 239 -7.89 -25.05 -14.15
C LYS A 239 -7.74 -25.15 -15.66
N ASN A 240 -7.33 -26.29 -16.20
CA ASN A 240 -7.03 -26.53 -17.62
C ASN A 240 -6.00 -25.52 -18.17
N ILE A 241 -4.99 -25.18 -17.36
CA ILE A 241 -3.86 -24.33 -17.76
C ILE A 241 -2.68 -25.25 -18.05
N GLU A 242 -2.08 -25.11 -19.23
CA GLU A 242 -0.87 -25.84 -19.59
C GLU A 242 0.28 -25.52 -18.66
N LEU A 243 0.90 -26.56 -18.09
CA LEU A 243 2.06 -26.41 -17.21
C LEU A 243 3.32 -26.20 -18.05
N LEU A 244 3.99 -25.06 -17.83
CA LEU A 244 5.32 -24.79 -18.37
C LEU A 244 6.42 -25.02 -17.33
N ILE A 245 6.19 -24.54 -16.10
CA ILE A 245 7.15 -24.64 -15.00
C ILE A 245 6.41 -24.98 -13.71
N ASN A 246 6.70 -26.15 -13.14
CA ASN A 246 6.16 -26.50 -11.83
C ASN A 246 6.89 -25.70 -10.73
N LEU A 247 6.18 -24.75 -10.14
CA LEU A 247 6.66 -23.88 -9.06
C LEU A 247 5.63 -23.87 -7.92
N PRO A 248 5.67 -24.84 -7.00
CA PRO A 248 4.62 -25.06 -5.99
C PRO A 248 4.38 -23.88 -5.05
N GLY A 249 5.39 -23.02 -4.83
CA GLY A 249 5.27 -21.87 -3.93
C GLY A 249 4.47 -20.68 -4.52
N VAL A 250 4.10 -20.71 -5.79
CA VAL A 250 3.33 -19.61 -6.41
C VAL A 250 1.91 -19.60 -5.89
N GLY A 251 1.52 -18.50 -5.24
CA GLY A 251 0.20 -18.32 -4.63
C GLY A 251 0.06 -18.90 -3.22
N GLU A 252 1.09 -19.56 -2.71
CA GLU A 252 1.11 -20.12 -1.37
C GLU A 252 1.54 -19.09 -0.31
N ASN A 253 1.31 -19.46 0.97
CA ASN A 253 1.72 -18.66 2.14
C ASN A 253 1.16 -17.22 2.16
N PHE A 254 0.00 -17.00 1.56
CA PHE A 254 -0.68 -15.71 1.66
C PHE A 254 -1.10 -15.46 3.12
N HIS A 255 -0.68 -14.32 3.65
CA HIS A 255 -1.08 -13.83 4.96
C HIS A 255 -1.19 -12.30 4.93
N ASP A 256 -2.02 -11.76 5.81
CA ASP A 256 -2.22 -10.33 5.99
C ASP A 256 -2.34 -10.00 7.47
N HIS A 257 -2.26 -8.73 7.84
CA HIS A 257 -2.40 -8.31 9.23
C HIS A 257 -3.83 -8.54 9.73
N PRO A 258 -4.03 -9.24 10.85
CA PRO A 258 -5.33 -9.26 11.51
C PRO A 258 -5.61 -7.88 12.10
N VAL A 259 -6.81 -7.36 11.89
CA VAL A 259 -7.25 -6.07 12.45
C VAL A 259 -8.49 -6.30 13.29
N MET A 260 -8.42 -5.88 14.55
CA MET A 260 -9.56 -5.85 15.45
C MET A 260 -9.85 -4.40 15.83
N PRO A 261 -10.91 -3.80 15.29
CA PRO A 261 -11.30 -2.45 15.67
C PRO A 261 -11.90 -2.44 17.08
N MET A 262 -11.33 -1.63 17.96
CA MET A 262 -11.88 -1.36 19.28
C MET A 262 -12.53 0.02 19.25
N ASN A 263 -13.83 0.07 19.53
CA ASN A 263 -14.60 1.31 19.56
C ASN A 263 -14.94 1.68 20.99
N TRP A 264 -14.71 2.93 21.35
CA TRP A 264 -14.99 3.48 22.68
C TRP A 264 -16.04 4.58 22.57
N ALA A 265 -17.02 4.57 23.47
CA ALA A 265 -17.98 5.65 23.58
C ALA A 265 -17.46 6.71 24.54
N PHE A 266 -17.53 7.97 24.13
CA PHE A 266 -17.21 9.10 25.01
C PHE A 266 -18.47 9.64 25.67
N GLN A 267 -18.40 9.95 26.95
CA GLN A 267 -19.48 10.65 27.65
C GLN A 267 -19.68 12.09 27.10
N ASN A 268 -18.58 12.73 26.69
CA ASN A 268 -18.61 14.05 26.08
C ASN A 268 -18.54 13.95 24.55
N ASN A 269 -19.69 14.08 23.89
CA ASN A 269 -19.80 13.99 22.42
C ASN A 269 -18.99 15.05 21.65
N ASN A 270 -18.54 16.13 22.29
CA ASN A 270 -17.74 17.16 21.63
C ASN A 270 -16.33 16.67 21.22
N LEU A 271 -15.85 15.62 21.87
CA LEU A 271 -14.56 14.99 21.53
C LEU A 271 -14.70 13.91 20.48
N SER A 272 -15.90 13.37 20.28
CA SER A 272 -16.12 12.27 19.33
C SER A 272 -16.01 12.73 17.88
N PHE A 273 -15.40 11.86 17.05
CA PHE A 273 -15.36 12.02 15.61
C PHE A 273 -16.75 11.98 14.96
N SER A 274 -17.73 11.34 15.62
CA SER A 274 -19.12 11.23 15.15
C SER A 274 -19.79 12.58 14.89
N LYS A 275 -19.36 13.65 15.58
CA LYS A 275 -19.86 15.01 15.33
C LYS A 275 -19.67 15.48 13.89
N TYR A 276 -18.65 14.95 13.19
CA TYR A 276 -18.35 15.30 11.80
C TYR A 276 -19.05 14.41 10.79
N GLN A 277 -19.73 13.36 11.24
CA GLN A 277 -20.57 12.49 10.40
C GLN A 277 -21.94 13.12 10.09
N ARG A 278 -22.33 14.17 10.81
CA ARG A 278 -23.53 14.95 10.46
C ARG A 278 -23.31 15.64 9.11
N ILE A 279 -24.31 15.57 8.24
CA ILE A 279 -24.26 16.07 6.86
C ILE A 279 -23.82 17.53 6.80
N ASP A 280 -24.40 18.40 7.66
CA ASP A 280 -24.05 19.82 7.73
C ASP A 280 -22.56 20.06 8.00
N ARG A 281 -22.00 19.32 8.95
CA ARG A 281 -20.58 19.42 9.32
C ARG A 281 -19.65 18.74 8.30
N ALA A 282 -20.08 17.62 7.74
CA ALA A 282 -19.34 16.94 6.68
C ALA A 282 -19.18 17.84 5.44
N ILE A 283 -20.23 18.60 5.07
CA ILE A 283 -20.17 19.59 3.99
C ILE A 283 -19.16 20.69 4.32
N ILE A 284 -19.18 21.25 5.53
CA ILE A 284 -18.23 22.28 5.95
C ILE A 284 -16.78 21.76 5.88
N VAL A 285 -16.52 20.54 6.39
CA VAL A 285 -15.19 19.91 6.32
C VAL A 285 -14.78 19.69 4.86
N GLY A 286 -15.70 19.22 4.02
CA GLY A 286 -15.48 19.04 2.59
C GLY A 286 -15.12 20.36 1.88
N LEU A 287 -15.85 21.44 2.15
CA LEU A 287 -15.58 22.76 1.61
C LEU A 287 -14.22 23.31 2.09
N LYS A 288 -13.89 23.20 3.37
CA LYS A 288 -12.56 23.56 3.89
C LYS A 288 -11.46 22.78 3.18
N TYR A 289 -11.64 21.50 2.94
CA TYR A 289 -10.68 20.71 2.20
C TYR A 289 -10.53 21.19 0.74
N ILE A 290 -11.64 21.42 0.06
CA ILE A 290 -11.62 21.89 -1.35
C ILE A 290 -10.88 23.22 -1.48
N LEU A 291 -11.19 24.18 -0.61
CA LEU A 291 -10.66 25.55 -0.66
C LEU A 291 -9.23 25.64 -0.10
N PHE A 292 -8.95 25.01 1.04
CA PHE A 292 -7.72 25.25 1.80
C PHE A 292 -6.84 24.00 1.95
N LYS A 293 -7.29 22.82 1.46
CA LYS A 293 -6.62 21.52 1.68
C LYS A 293 -6.41 21.21 3.18
N GLN A 294 -7.27 21.76 4.02
CA GLN A 294 -7.32 21.52 5.45
C GLN A 294 -8.50 20.61 5.76
N GLY A 295 -8.28 19.61 6.62
CA GLY A 295 -9.28 18.66 7.08
C GLY A 295 -9.37 18.61 8.60
N LEU A 296 -9.86 17.49 9.09
CA LEU A 296 -9.92 17.15 10.52
C LEU A 296 -8.57 16.75 11.03
#